data_daf284379fd7ad577ae695884dc712c5
#
_entry.id   daf284379fd7ad577ae695884dc712c5
#
_cell.length_a   1.000
_cell.length_b   1.000
_cell.length_c   1.000
_cell.angle_alpha   90.00
_cell.angle_beta   90.00
_cell.angle_gamma   90.00
#
_symmetry.space_group_name_H-M   'P 1'
#
loop_
_entity.id
_entity.type
_entity.pdbx_description
1 polymer ?
#
loop_
_entity_poly.entity_id
_entity_poly.type
_entity_poly.pdbx_seq_one_letter_code
_entity_poly.pdbx_strand_id
1 'polypeptide(L)'
;MKKNNPIALLPIGVFLVLYLGLGILFEYVMKIPMGFYNIPIIIAFLVAILVACLQNRSVSFDKKLELMASGLADKNIITMILIFLVAGAFVGVVGRSSAESVAFFMLALIPARFAVAVLFVVACFVSTAMGTSVGTITLLTPIALAVSAASGFDAPLCIGAIMGGAMFGDNLSFISDTTIAACNGQGCAMKDKFRENFKIALPAAIATLALILVLSFRSDLNGAVNESYNLIQIIPYVLVLIGGIMGINVFVVLLIGIVSGSFIMLATGQTAPTDLLANMGSGSAGMFETAMVAILVAAMCALIREYGGFGALLHAIHRVFKGRRGGQLGMGLLVGAMDIATANNTVAIVMANPIAKEMASEYGITPRKTASLLDIFSCVSQGVIPYGAQMLVALSAAAELGYEISALNIMTNLFYPGFLLVSVLIFIFLTPHREKR
;
A
#
# COMPACT_ATOMS: atom_id res chain seq x y z
N MET A 1 22.60 -21.93 3.98
CA MET A 1 22.41 -20.46 3.99
C MET A 1 23.64 -19.82 3.38
N LYS A 2 23.51 -18.99 2.33
CA LYS A 2 24.63 -18.24 1.75
C LYS A 2 25.20 -17.30 2.82
N LYS A 3 26.51 -17.03 2.77
CA LYS A 3 27.24 -16.24 3.79
C LYS A 3 26.50 -14.95 4.12
N ASN A 4 26.30 -14.67 5.40
CA ASN A 4 25.75 -13.39 5.87
C ASN A 4 26.70 -12.25 5.46
N ASN A 5 26.26 -11.41 4.53
CA ASN A 5 27.06 -10.31 3.98
C ASN A 5 26.30 -8.98 4.13
N PRO A 6 26.61 -8.19 5.15
CA PRO A 6 25.91 -6.90 5.37
C PRO A 6 26.19 -5.88 4.24
N ILE A 7 27.33 -5.99 3.56
CA ILE A 7 27.66 -5.08 2.45
C ILE A 7 26.66 -5.22 1.30
N ALA A 8 26.06 -6.41 1.13
CA ALA A 8 25.05 -6.62 0.10
C ALA A 8 23.76 -5.79 0.32
N LEU A 9 23.56 -5.16 1.50
CA LEU A 9 22.48 -4.21 1.75
C LEU A 9 22.79 -2.77 1.28
N LEU A 10 24.04 -2.49 0.87
CA LEU A 10 24.45 -1.15 0.43
C LEU A 10 23.56 -0.56 -0.68
N PRO A 11 23.04 -1.32 -1.67
CA PRO A 11 22.13 -0.78 -2.67
C PRO A 11 20.88 -0.14 -2.09
N ILE A 12 20.30 -0.74 -1.03
CA ILE A 12 19.15 -0.16 -0.31
C ILE A 12 19.56 1.15 0.36
N GLY A 13 20.72 1.17 1.04
CA GLY A 13 21.25 2.38 1.65
C GLY A 13 21.48 3.50 0.64
N VAL A 14 22.04 3.19 -0.52
CA VAL A 14 22.24 4.16 -1.61
C VAL A 14 20.91 4.70 -2.13
N PHE A 15 19.94 3.82 -2.37
CA PHE A 15 18.59 4.24 -2.76
C PHE A 15 17.97 5.21 -1.75
N LEU A 16 17.99 4.84 -0.45
CA LEU A 16 17.40 5.67 0.61
C LEU A 16 18.10 7.03 0.72
N VAL A 17 19.42 7.08 0.62
CA VAL A 17 20.17 8.35 0.65
C VAL A 17 19.84 9.21 -0.57
N LEU A 18 19.79 8.63 -1.77
CA LEU A 18 19.45 9.38 -2.98
C LEU A 18 18.00 9.85 -2.96
N TYR A 19 17.04 8.98 -2.71
CA TYR A 19 15.63 9.34 -2.81
C TYR A 19 15.15 10.13 -1.60
N LEU A 20 15.30 9.57 -0.38
CA LEU A 20 14.85 10.25 0.83
C LEU A 20 15.79 11.36 1.26
N GLY A 21 17.12 11.12 1.22
CA GLY A 21 18.11 12.10 1.66
C GLY A 21 18.09 13.36 0.81
N LEU A 22 18.14 13.24 -0.52
CA LEU A 22 18.05 14.39 -1.42
C LEU A 22 16.64 14.99 -1.44
N GLY A 23 15.58 14.18 -1.34
CA GLY A 23 14.20 14.65 -1.27
C GLY A 23 13.98 15.58 -0.06
N ILE A 24 14.42 15.14 1.12
CA ILE A 24 14.38 15.96 2.35
C ILE A 24 15.24 17.21 2.19
N LEU A 25 16.44 17.09 1.62
CA LEU A 25 17.32 18.21 1.38
C LEU A 25 16.65 19.27 0.49
N PHE A 26 16.05 18.86 -0.64
CA PHE A 26 15.44 19.79 -1.58
C PHE A 26 14.18 20.43 -0.98
N GLU A 27 13.26 19.65 -0.41
CA GLU A 27 11.97 20.16 0.04
C GLU A 27 12.07 20.94 1.36
N TYR A 28 12.81 20.42 2.36
CA TYR A 28 12.82 21.02 3.69
C TYR A 28 14.04 21.92 3.98
N VAL A 29 15.22 21.61 3.44
CA VAL A 29 16.43 22.42 3.68
C VAL A 29 16.54 23.52 2.64
N MET A 30 16.44 23.18 1.36
CA MET A 30 16.51 24.15 0.26
C MET A 30 15.16 24.83 -0.02
N LYS A 31 14.08 24.37 0.60
CA LYS A 31 12.70 24.90 0.47
C LYS A 31 12.22 24.98 -0.98
N ILE A 32 12.62 24.01 -1.80
CA ILE A 32 12.12 23.87 -3.17
C ILE A 32 10.73 23.22 -3.08
N PRO A 33 9.66 23.88 -3.51
CA PRO A 33 8.33 23.29 -3.53
C PRO A 33 8.34 21.97 -4.31
N MET A 34 7.69 20.92 -3.76
CA MET A 34 7.64 19.60 -4.36
C MET A 34 9.04 19.02 -4.67
N GLY A 35 10.01 19.24 -3.77
CA GLY A 35 11.42 18.89 -3.96
C GLY A 35 11.66 17.40 -4.26
N PHE A 36 10.81 16.51 -3.78
CA PHE A 36 10.86 15.08 -4.09
C PHE A 36 10.63 14.76 -5.58
N TYR A 37 9.85 15.56 -6.29
CA TYR A 37 9.63 15.37 -7.75
C TYR A 37 10.86 15.64 -8.60
N ASN A 38 11.86 16.36 -8.04
CA ASN A 38 13.13 16.57 -8.74
C ASN A 38 14.04 15.33 -8.71
N ILE A 39 13.64 14.28 -8.01
CA ILE A 39 14.41 13.04 -7.91
C ILE A 39 13.55 11.91 -8.49
N PRO A 40 13.70 11.61 -9.80
CA PRO A 40 12.95 10.51 -10.40
C PRO A 40 13.31 9.21 -9.68
N ILE A 41 12.31 8.60 -9.04
CA ILE A 41 12.50 7.38 -8.23
C ILE A 41 13.11 6.23 -9.05
N ILE A 42 12.76 6.14 -10.34
CA ILE A 42 13.32 5.16 -11.28
C ILE A 42 14.85 5.32 -11.35
N ILE A 43 15.35 6.56 -11.44
CA ILE A 43 16.79 6.83 -11.52
C ILE A 43 17.47 6.44 -10.21
N ALA A 44 16.89 6.72 -9.06
CA ALA A 44 17.42 6.32 -7.76
C ALA A 44 17.55 4.77 -7.67
N PHE A 45 16.56 4.02 -8.15
CA PHE A 45 16.63 2.55 -8.22
C PHE A 45 17.67 2.05 -9.24
N LEU A 46 17.79 2.67 -10.39
CA LEU A 46 18.81 2.29 -11.37
C LEU A 46 20.24 2.47 -10.82
N VAL A 47 20.50 3.56 -10.10
CA VAL A 47 21.78 3.76 -9.40
C VAL A 47 21.99 2.68 -8.34
N ALA A 48 20.97 2.36 -7.55
CA ALA A 48 21.05 1.30 -6.54
C ALA A 48 21.34 -0.08 -7.18
N ILE A 49 20.70 -0.41 -8.30
CA ILE A 49 20.96 -1.65 -9.07
C ILE A 49 22.39 -1.65 -9.61
N LEU A 50 22.87 -0.51 -10.12
CA LEU A 50 24.26 -0.40 -10.57
C LEU A 50 25.24 -0.72 -9.44
N VAL A 51 24.99 -0.17 -8.24
CA VAL A 51 25.79 -0.48 -7.03
C VAL A 51 25.71 -1.98 -6.71
N ALA A 52 24.53 -2.60 -6.76
CA ALA A 52 24.37 -4.05 -6.56
C ALA A 52 25.17 -4.86 -7.58
N CYS A 53 25.20 -4.42 -8.83
CA CYS A 53 25.99 -5.06 -9.90
C CYS A 53 27.50 -4.92 -9.67
N LEU A 54 27.97 -3.81 -9.12
CA LEU A 54 29.40 -3.55 -8.88
C LEU A 54 29.95 -4.29 -7.66
N GLN A 55 29.09 -4.66 -6.70
CA GLN A 55 29.52 -5.29 -5.43
C GLN A 55 30.16 -6.68 -5.60
N ASN A 56 29.65 -7.50 -6.52
CA ASN A 56 30.14 -8.85 -6.72
C ASN A 56 30.75 -9.00 -8.12
N ARG A 57 32.04 -8.69 -8.22
CA ARG A 57 32.79 -8.73 -9.48
C ARG A 57 33.11 -10.14 -9.98
N SER A 58 32.97 -11.16 -9.12
CA SER A 58 33.22 -12.56 -9.51
C SER A 58 32.06 -13.19 -10.29
N VAL A 59 30.88 -12.56 -10.27
CA VAL A 59 29.70 -13.00 -11.00
C VAL A 59 29.60 -12.21 -12.30
N SER A 60 29.49 -12.92 -13.43
CA SER A 60 29.31 -12.28 -14.74
C SER A 60 28.07 -11.44 -14.83
N PHE A 61 28.04 -10.45 -15.71
CA PHE A 61 26.86 -9.60 -15.88
C PHE A 61 25.65 -10.39 -16.37
N ASP A 62 25.85 -11.36 -17.27
CA ASP A 62 24.75 -12.23 -17.72
C ASP A 62 24.12 -13.00 -16.58
N LYS A 63 24.93 -13.51 -15.63
CA LYS A 63 24.41 -14.17 -14.44
C LYS A 63 23.65 -13.23 -13.53
N LYS A 64 24.03 -11.96 -13.44
CA LYS A 64 23.29 -10.93 -12.71
C LYS A 64 21.94 -10.64 -13.37
N LEU A 65 21.89 -10.59 -14.70
CA LEU A 65 20.64 -10.46 -15.47
C LEU A 65 19.70 -11.65 -15.22
N GLU A 66 20.22 -12.89 -15.22
CA GLU A 66 19.41 -14.07 -14.87
C GLU A 66 18.82 -13.99 -13.45
N LEU A 67 19.62 -13.53 -12.47
CA LEU A 67 19.17 -13.35 -11.11
C LEU A 67 18.06 -12.28 -11.02
N MET A 68 18.24 -11.14 -11.67
CA MET A 68 17.22 -10.10 -11.74
C MET A 68 15.94 -10.62 -12.40
N ALA A 69 16.07 -11.32 -13.55
CA ALA A 69 14.92 -11.93 -14.23
C ALA A 69 14.18 -12.92 -13.33
N SER A 70 14.90 -13.73 -12.53
CA SER A 70 14.26 -14.64 -11.56
C SER A 70 13.47 -13.90 -10.49
N GLY A 71 13.88 -12.70 -10.10
CA GLY A 71 13.12 -11.83 -9.17
C GLY A 71 11.82 -11.32 -9.80
N LEU A 72 11.84 -11.01 -11.08
CA LEU A 72 10.67 -10.54 -11.83
C LEU A 72 9.64 -11.65 -12.09
N ALA A 73 10.07 -12.91 -12.11
CA ALA A 73 9.19 -14.06 -12.30
C ALA A 73 8.29 -14.36 -11.07
N ASP A 74 8.38 -13.58 -10.01
CA ASP A 74 7.49 -13.72 -8.86
C ASP A 74 6.04 -13.38 -9.25
N LYS A 75 5.11 -14.29 -8.94
CA LYS A 75 3.69 -14.13 -9.25
C LYS A 75 3.11 -12.82 -8.71
N ASN A 76 3.54 -12.40 -7.53
CA ASN A 76 3.01 -11.18 -6.88
C ASN A 76 3.43 -9.93 -7.68
N ILE A 77 4.66 -9.87 -8.17
CA ILE A 77 5.15 -8.76 -8.98
C ILE A 77 4.37 -8.67 -10.29
N ILE A 78 4.19 -9.78 -10.99
CA ILE A 78 3.41 -9.83 -12.25
C ILE A 78 1.96 -9.40 -12.00
N THR A 79 1.35 -9.92 -10.93
CA THR A 79 -0.04 -9.56 -10.56
C THR A 79 -0.17 -8.07 -10.27
N MET A 80 0.76 -7.47 -9.52
CA MET A 80 0.77 -6.04 -9.23
C MET A 80 0.85 -5.20 -10.50
N ILE A 81 1.76 -5.52 -11.40
CA ILE A 81 1.94 -4.80 -12.69
C ILE A 81 0.62 -4.83 -13.48
N LEU A 82 0.01 -6.01 -13.60
CA LEU A 82 -1.26 -6.16 -14.31
C LEU A 82 -2.39 -5.35 -13.66
N ILE A 83 -2.48 -5.36 -12.33
CA ILE A 83 -3.47 -4.55 -11.59
C ILE A 83 -3.24 -3.06 -11.88
N PHE A 84 -2.00 -2.57 -11.83
CA PHE A 84 -1.70 -1.16 -12.12
C PHE A 84 -2.15 -0.75 -13.53
N LEU A 85 -1.80 -1.54 -14.53
CA LEU A 85 -2.17 -1.25 -15.92
C LEU A 85 -3.69 -1.22 -16.13
N VAL A 86 -4.40 -2.22 -15.60
CA VAL A 86 -5.87 -2.31 -15.73
C VAL A 86 -6.55 -1.23 -14.88
N ALA A 87 -6.02 -0.89 -13.73
CA ALA A 87 -6.51 0.19 -12.89
C ALA A 87 -6.37 1.56 -13.58
N GLY A 88 -5.23 1.82 -14.20
CA GLY A 88 -5.03 3.01 -15.03
C GLY A 88 -6.03 3.07 -16.19
N ALA A 89 -6.23 1.96 -16.92
CA ALA A 89 -7.23 1.88 -17.97
C ALA A 89 -8.65 2.17 -17.47
N PHE A 90 -9.02 1.67 -16.27
CA PHE A 90 -10.31 1.98 -15.63
C PHE A 90 -10.46 3.47 -15.38
N VAL A 91 -9.47 4.12 -14.76
CA VAL A 91 -9.48 5.57 -14.50
C VAL A 91 -9.57 6.35 -15.82
N GLY A 92 -8.83 5.95 -16.85
CA GLY A 92 -8.87 6.57 -18.17
C GLY A 92 -10.23 6.48 -18.85
N VAL A 93 -10.99 5.38 -18.63
CA VAL A 93 -12.36 5.19 -19.16
C VAL A 93 -13.39 6.01 -18.42
N VAL A 94 -13.45 5.83 -17.08
CA VAL A 94 -14.51 6.48 -16.29
C VAL A 94 -14.27 7.97 -16.11
N GLY A 95 -13.01 8.40 -16.19
CA GLY A 95 -12.61 9.80 -16.11
C GLY A 95 -12.98 10.46 -14.79
N ARG A 96 -12.81 11.78 -14.77
CA ARG A 96 -13.13 12.62 -13.63
C ARG A 96 -14.65 12.72 -13.39
N SER A 97 -15.47 12.77 -14.45
CA SER A 97 -16.91 13.02 -14.35
C SER A 97 -17.67 11.92 -13.59
N SER A 98 -17.25 10.66 -13.74
CA SER A 98 -17.86 9.55 -13.01
C SER A 98 -17.52 9.61 -11.51
N ALA A 99 -16.27 9.90 -11.17
CA ALA A 99 -15.85 10.07 -9.77
C ALA A 99 -16.52 11.26 -9.10
N GLU A 100 -16.65 12.40 -9.81
CA GLU A 100 -17.40 13.58 -9.36
C GLU A 100 -18.88 13.26 -9.12
N SER A 101 -19.53 12.52 -10.04
CA SER A 101 -20.92 12.09 -9.85
C SER A 101 -21.10 11.24 -8.60
N VAL A 102 -20.16 10.32 -8.30
CA VAL A 102 -20.17 9.54 -7.04
C VAL A 102 -20.04 10.45 -5.82
N ALA A 103 -19.10 11.40 -5.86
CA ALA A 103 -18.83 12.31 -4.76
C ALA A 103 -20.04 13.23 -4.47
N PHE A 104 -20.63 13.83 -5.51
CA PHE A 104 -21.82 14.69 -5.37
C PHE A 104 -23.04 13.92 -4.89
N PHE A 105 -23.27 12.70 -5.40
CA PHE A 105 -24.31 11.82 -4.89
C PHE A 105 -24.10 11.49 -3.41
N MET A 106 -22.89 11.17 -3.01
CA MET A 106 -22.56 10.90 -1.60
C MET A 106 -22.83 12.13 -0.73
N LEU A 107 -22.40 13.32 -1.16
CA LEU A 107 -22.61 14.58 -0.43
C LEU A 107 -24.07 15.03 -0.42
N ALA A 108 -24.90 14.61 -1.38
CA ALA A 108 -26.33 14.83 -1.36
C ALA A 108 -27.05 13.98 -0.30
N LEU A 109 -26.49 12.81 0.05
CA LEU A 109 -27.06 11.91 1.08
C LEU A 109 -26.52 12.15 2.47
N ILE A 110 -25.26 12.60 2.60
CA ILE A 110 -24.53 12.66 3.86
C ILE A 110 -23.98 14.08 4.02
N PRO A 111 -24.16 14.72 5.21
CA PRO A 111 -23.56 16.01 5.47
C PRO A 111 -22.03 15.97 5.20
N ALA A 112 -21.50 16.97 4.52
CA ALA A 112 -20.09 17.04 4.10
C ALA A 112 -19.11 16.73 5.23
N ARG A 113 -19.41 17.11 6.47
CA ARG A 113 -18.60 16.85 7.66
C ARG A 113 -18.30 15.37 7.93
N PHE A 114 -19.13 14.46 7.41
CA PHE A 114 -18.93 13.02 7.56
C PHE A 114 -18.27 12.37 6.33
N ALA A 115 -18.07 13.10 5.24
CA ALA A 115 -17.61 12.54 3.97
C ALA A 115 -16.28 11.77 4.11
N VAL A 116 -15.28 12.35 4.78
CA VAL A 116 -13.97 11.71 4.98
C VAL A 116 -14.08 10.46 5.88
N ALA A 117 -14.93 10.52 6.92
CA ALA A 117 -15.19 9.37 7.79
C ALA A 117 -15.88 8.22 7.03
N VAL A 118 -16.80 8.55 6.14
CA VAL A 118 -17.48 7.56 5.27
C VAL A 118 -16.49 6.95 4.28
N LEU A 119 -15.62 7.74 3.67
CA LEU A 119 -14.54 7.21 2.81
C LEU A 119 -13.67 6.18 3.54
N PHE A 120 -13.25 6.50 4.78
CA PHE A 120 -12.49 5.56 5.62
C PHE A 120 -13.26 4.25 5.85
N VAL A 121 -14.53 4.33 6.26
CA VAL A 121 -15.36 3.16 6.56
C VAL A 121 -15.63 2.32 5.29
N VAL A 122 -15.93 2.96 4.17
CA VAL A 122 -16.11 2.26 2.88
C VAL A 122 -14.83 1.54 2.48
N ALA A 123 -13.67 2.19 2.61
CA ALA A 123 -12.38 1.57 2.32
C ALA A 123 -12.11 0.35 3.23
N CYS A 124 -12.49 0.40 4.53
CA CYS A 124 -12.39 -0.73 5.44
C CYS A 124 -13.17 -1.95 4.92
N PHE A 125 -14.42 -1.76 4.53
CA PHE A 125 -15.27 -2.86 4.04
C PHE A 125 -14.83 -3.40 2.70
N VAL A 126 -14.54 -2.52 1.75
CA VAL A 126 -14.09 -2.92 0.40
C VAL A 126 -12.79 -3.72 0.48
N SER A 127 -11.81 -3.24 1.23
CA SER A 127 -10.52 -3.91 1.36
C SER A 127 -10.63 -5.25 2.10
N THR A 128 -11.46 -5.33 3.14
CA THR A 128 -11.72 -6.61 3.85
C THR A 128 -12.28 -7.66 2.89
N ALA A 129 -13.18 -7.25 2.02
CA ALA A 129 -13.85 -8.14 1.08
C ALA A 129 -12.99 -8.49 -0.14
N MET A 130 -12.25 -7.52 -0.70
CA MET A 130 -11.35 -7.73 -1.85
C MET A 130 -10.05 -8.44 -1.48
N GLY A 131 -9.62 -8.31 -0.22
CA GLY A 131 -8.34 -8.86 0.24
C GLY A 131 -7.10 -8.16 -0.35
N THR A 132 -7.22 -6.88 -0.67
CA THR A 132 -6.09 -6.09 -1.17
C THR A 132 -6.23 -4.62 -0.85
N SER A 133 -5.24 -4.07 -0.15
CA SER A 133 -5.16 -2.63 0.11
C SER A 133 -4.84 -1.84 -1.16
N VAL A 134 -3.91 -2.31 -1.98
CA VAL A 134 -3.51 -1.64 -3.23
C VAL A 134 -4.70 -1.51 -4.19
N GLY A 135 -5.45 -2.61 -4.42
CA GLY A 135 -6.64 -2.58 -5.27
C GLY A 135 -7.73 -1.63 -4.75
N THR A 136 -7.94 -1.59 -3.44
CA THR A 136 -8.90 -0.69 -2.81
C THR A 136 -8.49 0.78 -2.94
N ILE A 137 -7.21 1.10 -2.72
CA ILE A 137 -6.68 2.46 -2.87
C ILE A 137 -6.83 2.93 -4.32
N THR A 138 -6.44 2.09 -5.29
CA THR A 138 -6.61 2.39 -6.71
C THR A 138 -8.04 2.76 -7.05
N LEU A 139 -8.98 1.98 -6.55
CA LEU A 139 -10.40 2.15 -6.83
C LEU A 139 -10.98 3.42 -6.21
N LEU A 140 -10.60 3.72 -4.96
CA LEU A 140 -11.23 4.78 -4.19
C LEU A 140 -10.52 6.13 -4.29
N THR A 141 -9.27 6.20 -4.75
CA THR A 141 -8.54 7.47 -4.86
C THR A 141 -9.25 8.49 -5.74
N PRO A 142 -9.80 8.16 -6.93
CA PRO A 142 -10.54 9.13 -7.73
C PRO A 142 -11.76 9.69 -6.99
N ILE A 143 -12.49 8.83 -6.26
CA ILE A 143 -13.65 9.24 -5.45
C ILE A 143 -13.21 10.16 -4.31
N ALA A 144 -12.11 9.83 -3.62
CA ALA A 144 -11.57 10.64 -2.52
C ALA A 144 -11.18 12.05 -2.99
N LEU A 145 -10.57 12.16 -4.18
CA LEU A 145 -10.20 13.44 -4.79
C LEU A 145 -11.44 14.25 -5.22
N ALA A 146 -12.43 13.59 -5.79
CA ALA A 146 -13.69 14.22 -6.15
C ALA A 146 -14.45 14.73 -4.90
N VAL A 147 -14.45 13.94 -3.81
CA VAL A 147 -14.99 14.36 -2.50
C VAL A 147 -14.22 15.57 -1.95
N SER A 148 -12.90 15.56 -2.04
CA SER A 148 -12.04 16.69 -1.63
C SER A 148 -12.45 17.97 -2.39
N ALA A 149 -12.51 17.90 -3.71
CA ALA A 149 -12.87 19.04 -4.54
C ALA A 149 -14.28 19.57 -4.23
N ALA A 150 -15.24 18.67 -4.03
CA ALA A 150 -16.64 19.02 -3.79
C ALA A 150 -16.94 19.50 -2.37
N SER A 151 -16.23 19.00 -1.37
CA SER A 151 -16.49 19.31 0.05
C SER A 151 -15.57 20.38 0.63
N GLY A 152 -14.46 20.70 -0.05
CA GLY A 152 -13.42 21.61 0.46
C GLY A 152 -12.46 20.97 1.46
N PHE A 153 -12.52 19.66 1.69
CA PHE A 153 -11.51 18.96 2.48
C PHE A 153 -10.18 18.86 1.72
N ASP A 154 -9.10 18.85 2.48
CA ASP A 154 -7.76 18.66 1.92
C ASP A 154 -7.61 17.28 1.25
N ALA A 155 -7.09 17.27 0.03
CA ALA A 155 -6.95 16.04 -0.77
C ALA A 155 -6.05 14.99 -0.08
N PRO A 156 -4.89 15.33 0.53
CA PRO A 156 -4.10 14.42 1.33
C PRO A 156 -4.88 13.76 2.48
N LEU A 157 -5.80 14.48 3.14
CA LEU A 157 -6.64 13.93 4.21
C LEU A 157 -7.62 12.88 3.67
N CYS A 158 -8.26 13.16 2.53
CA CYS A 158 -9.18 12.22 1.88
C CYS A 158 -8.45 10.95 1.40
N ILE A 159 -7.26 11.09 0.81
CA ILE A 159 -6.41 9.97 0.40
C ILE A 159 -5.92 9.20 1.64
N GLY A 160 -5.43 9.88 2.67
CA GLY A 160 -4.99 9.25 3.92
C GLY A 160 -6.11 8.44 4.58
N ALA A 161 -7.35 8.92 4.53
CA ALA A 161 -8.50 8.20 5.06
C ALA A 161 -8.76 6.89 4.28
N ILE A 162 -8.81 6.92 2.95
CA ILE A 162 -9.01 5.69 2.16
C ILE A 162 -7.84 4.72 2.30
N MET A 163 -6.61 5.21 2.33
CA MET A 163 -5.43 4.37 2.55
C MET A 163 -5.48 3.69 3.91
N GLY A 164 -5.78 4.43 4.98
CA GLY A 164 -5.91 3.88 6.33
C GLY A 164 -7.03 2.84 6.43
N GLY A 165 -8.18 3.10 5.80
CA GLY A 165 -9.28 2.14 5.73
C GLY A 165 -8.93 0.89 4.93
N ALA A 166 -8.23 1.05 3.80
CA ALA A 166 -7.76 -0.07 2.98
C ALA A 166 -6.76 -0.95 3.75
N MET A 167 -5.86 -0.35 4.50
CA MET A 167 -4.90 -1.05 5.37
C MET A 167 -5.59 -1.82 6.49
N PHE A 168 -6.61 -1.23 7.14
CA PHE A 168 -7.42 -1.93 8.14
C PHE A 168 -8.11 -3.15 7.54
N GLY A 169 -8.75 -2.98 6.38
CA GLY A 169 -9.45 -4.07 5.70
C GLY A 169 -8.54 -5.21 5.31
N ASP A 170 -7.36 -4.91 4.79
CA ASP A 170 -6.33 -5.89 4.43
C ASP A 170 -5.88 -6.72 5.64
N ASN A 171 -5.62 -6.07 6.78
CA ASN A 171 -5.27 -6.74 8.04
C ASN A 171 -6.35 -7.73 8.53
N LEU A 172 -7.62 -7.47 8.23
CA LEU A 172 -8.75 -8.29 8.67
C LEU A 172 -9.32 -9.19 7.58
N SER A 173 -8.79 -9.16 6.38
CA SER A 173 -9.24 -10.04 5.31
C SER A 173 -8.73 -11.47 5.50
N PHE A 174 -9.60 -12.44 5.21
CA PHE A 174 -9.23 -13.87 5.18
C PHE A 174 -8.55 -14.28 3.88
N ILE A 175 -8.73 -13.50 2.82
CA ILE A 175 -8.26 -13.80 1.46
C ILE A 175 -7.10 -12.91 1.02
N SER A 176 -6.63 -12.01 1.89
CA SER A 176 -5.49 -11.14 1.62
C SER A 176 -4.20 -11.95 1.44
N ASP A 177 -3.41 -11.56 0.45
CA ASP A 177 -2.10 -12.18 0.17
C ASP A 177 -1.17 -12.10 1.40
N THR A 178 -1.22 -11.01 2.17
CA THR A 178 -0.46 -10.85 3.42
C THR A 178 -0.91 -11.84 4.49
N THR A 179 -2.23 -12.02 4.65
CA THR A 179 -2.82 -13.02 5.56
C THR A 179 -2.41 -14.44 5.17
N ILE A 180 -2.52 -14.78 3.88
CA ILE A 180 -2.15 -16.09 3.35
C ILE A 180 -0.66 -16.34 3.57
N ALA A 181 0.20 -15.37 3.23
CA ALA A 181 1.65 -15.46 3.41
C ALA A 181 2.03 -15.68 4.89
N ALA A 182 1.48 -14.86 5.80
CA ALA A 182 1.77 -14.95 7.22
C ALA A 182 1.31 -16.28 7.84
N CYS A 183 0.07 -16.70 7.54
CA CYS A 183 -0.51 -17.91 8.10
C CYS A 183 0.17 -19.19 7.58
N ASN A 184 0.43 -19.27 6.27
CA ASN A 184 1.11 -20.41 5.68
C ASN A 184 2.54 -20.56 6.19
N GLY A 185 3.28 -19.45 6.30
CA GLY A 185 4.64 -19.46 6.80
C GLY A 185 4.74 -19.90 8.27
N GLN A 186 3.80 -19.50 9.10
CA GLN A 186 3.76 -19.86 10.51
C GLN A 186 3.02 -21.17 10.80
N GLY A 187 2.22 -21.68 9.87
CA GLY A 187 1.44 -22.91 10.06
C GLY A 187 0.25 -22.70 10.99
N CYS A 188 -0.47 -21.58 10.89
CA CYS A 188 -1.66 -21.31 11.68
C CYS A 188 -2.90 -21.08 10.80
N ALA A 189 -4.10 -21.27 11.38
CA ALA A 189 -5.34 -21.00 10.68
C ALA A 189 -5.59 -19.50 10.52
N MET A 190 -6.10 -19.07 9.37
CA MET A 190 -6.42 -17.66 9.08
C MET A 190 -7.42 -17.07 10.11
N LYS A 191 -8.37 -17.89 10.56
CA LYS A 191 -9.35 -17.52 11.61
C LYS A 191 -8.67 -17.14 12.94
N ASP A 192 -7.58 -17.81 13.28
CA ASP A 192 -6.87 -17.54 14.54
C ASP A 192 -6.03 -16.27 14.42
N LYS A 193 -5.38 -16.03 13.28
CA LYS A 193 -4.70 -14.76 12.98
C LYS A 193 -5.70 -13.60 12.96
N PHE A 194 -6.88 -13.75 12.32
CA PHE A 194 -7.92 -12.75 12.31
C PHE A 194 -8.32 -12.31 13.73
N ARG A 195 -8.53 -13.27 14.65
CA ARG A 195 -8.88 -12.96 16.04
C ARG A 195 -7.79 -12.16 16.77
N GLU A 196 -6.52 -12.44 16.49
CA GLU A 196 -5.42 -11.66 17.08
C GLU A 196 -5.34 -10.27 16.45
N ASN A 197 -5.43 -10.16 15.11
CA ASN A 197 -5.41 -8.90 14.40
C ASN A 197 -6.59 -8.00 14.81
N PHE A 198 -7.77 -8.55 14.96
CA PHE A 198 -8.97 -7.78 15.34
C PHE A 198 -8.79 -7.01 16.66
N LYS A 199 -8.10 -7.61 17.64
CA LYS A 199 -7.80 -6.97 18.92
C LYS A 199 -6.83 -5.80 18.80
N ILE A 200 -5.99 -5.80 17.77
CA ILE A 200 -4.97 -4.77 17.53
C ILE A 200 -5.49 -3.72 16.55
N ALA A 201 -6.08 -4.17 15.45
CA ALA A 201 -6.50 -3.30 14.35
C ALA A 201 -7.77 -2.49 14.68
N LEU A 202 -8.75 -3.09 15.38
CA LEU A 202 -10.02 -2.39 15.69
C LEU A 202 -9.82 -1.15 16.57
N PRO A 203 -9.07 -1.18 17.69
CA PRO A 203 -8.81 0.02 18.47
C PRO A 203 -8.10 1.12 17.65
N ALA A 204 -7.16 0.75 16.78
CA ALA A 204 -6.49 1.69 15.90
C ALA A 204 -7.45 2.32 14.88
N ALA A 205 -8.35 1.53 14.29
CA ALA A 205 -9.37 2.04 13.37
C ALA A 205 -10.37 2.99 14.06
N ILE A 206 -10.81 2.64 15.27
CA ILE A 206 -11.70 3.52 16.06
C ILE A 206 -11.00 4.84 16.39
N ALA A 207 -9.72 4.81 16.79
CA ALA A 207 -8.95 6.01 17.08
C ALA A 207 -8.76 6.87 15.83
N THR A 208 -8.48 6.22 14.68
CA THR A 208 -8.38 6.88 13.37
C THR A 208 -9.69 7.57 13.01
N LEU A 209 -10.80 6.85 13.08
CA LEU A 209 -12.12 7.39 12.76
C LEU A 209 -12.48 8.57 13.67
N ALA A 210 -12.21 8.45 14.99
CA ALA A 210 -12.44 9.52 15.95
C ALA A 210 -11.61 10.77 15.61
N LEU A 211 -10.32 10.61 15.25
CA LEU A 211 -9.47 11.73 14.84
C LEU A 211 -9.97 12.37 13.56
N ILE A 212 -10.32 11.58 12.53
CA ILE A 212 -10.91 12.08 11.28
C ILE A 212 -12.16 12.91 11.58
N LEU A 213 -13.07 12.42 12.42
CA LEU A 213 -14.27 13.17 12.81
C LEU A 213 -13.93 14.49 13.51
N VAL A 214 -12.99 14.47 14.46
CA VAL A 214 -12.55 15.69 15.15
C VAL A 214 -11.99 16.72 14.17
N LEU A 215 -11.15 16.30 13.22
CA LEU A 215 -10.60 17.17 12.18
C LEU A 215 -11.72 17.68 11.26
N SER A 216 -12.63 16.82 10.84
CA SER A 216 -13.76 17.19 9.98
C SER A 216 -14.68 18.22 10.63
N PHE A 217 -14.93 18.12 11.95
CA PHE A 217 -15.74 19.12 12.67
C PHE A 217 -15.02 20.45 12.93
N ARG A 218 -13.68 20.46 12.86
CA ARG A 218 -12.87 21.69 13.01
C ARG A 218 -12.63 22.42 11.69
N SER A 219 -12.84 21.73 10.56
CA SER A 219 -12.67 22.33 9.24
C SER A 219 -13.80 23.30 8.93
N ASP A 220 -13.47 24.51 8.53
CA ASP A 220 -14.42 25.49 7.99
C ASP A 220 -14.81 25.06 6.58
N LEU A 221 -15.82 24.23 6.46
CA LEU A 221 -16.33 23.77 5.18
C LEU A 221 -17.18 24.88 4.55
N ASN A 222 -16.61 25.59 3.61
CA ASN A 222 -17.30 26.58 2.82
C ASN A 222 -18.02 25.90 1.65
N GLY A 223 -19.28 25.59 1.81
CA GLY A 223 -20.20 25.37 0.72
C GLY A 223 -20.82 23.98 0.67
N ALA A 224 -22.15 23.97 0.72
CA ALA A 224 -22.91 22.94 0.04
C ALA A 224 -22.73 23.18 -1.46
N VAL A 225 -21.89 22.41 -2.11
CA VAL A 225 -21.81 22.43 -3.57
C VAL A 225 -23.07 21.75 -4.08
N ASN A 226 -24.02 22.57 -4.54
CA ASN A 226 -25.22 22.12 -5.23
C ASN A 226 -24.86 21.79 -6.67
N GLU A 227 -23.99 20.78 -6.86
CA GLU A 227 -23.64 20.32 -8.20
C GLU A 227 -24.53 19.15 -8.63
N SER A 228 -24.87 19.14 -9.88
CA SER A 228 -25.68 18.08 -10.47
C SER A 228 -24.83 16.81 -10.65
N TYR A 229 -25.34 15.67 -10.27
CA TYR A 229 -24.73 14.38 -10.50
C TYR A 229 -25.54 13.54 -11.51
N ASN A 230 -24.85 12.68 -12.24
CA ASN A 230 -25.49 11.76 -13.18
C ASN A 230 -25.46 10.33 -12.62
N LEU A 231 -26.63 9.82 -12.20
CA LEU A 231 -26.77 8.48 -11.64
C LEU A 231 -26.27 7.37 -12.57
N ILE A 232 -26.33 7.57 -13.88
CA ILE A 232 -25.86 6.59 -14.87
C ILE A 232 -24.33 6.49 -14.81
N GLN A 233 -23.65 7.61 -14.64
CA GLN A 233 -22.18 7.66 -14.53
C GLN A 233 -21.65 7.07 -13.22
N ILE A 234 -22.48 6.92 -12.21
CA ILE A 234 -22.13 6.26 -10.94
C ILE A 234 -22.04 4.74 -11.10
N ILE A 235 -22.78 4.15 -12.04
CA ILE A 235 -22.92 2.69 -12.18
C ILE A 235 -21.59 1.93 -12.26
N PRO A 236 -20.57 2.36 -13.02
CA PRO A 236 -19.29 1.63 -13.07
C PRO A 236 -18.65 1.49 -11.69
N TYR A 237 -18.61 2.57 -10.89
CA TYR A 237 -18.09 2.52 -9.53
C TYR A 237 -18.95 1.65 -8.60
N VAL A 238 -20.28 1.72 -8.71
CA VAL A 238 -21.19 0.87 -7.92
C VAL A 238 -20.95 -0.61 -8.23
N LEU A 239 -20.82 -0.99 -9.50
CA LEU A 239 -20.53 -2.37 -9.90
C LEU A 239 -19.19 -2.84 -9.37
N VAL A 240 -18.16 -1.99 -9.44
CA VAL A 240 -16.83 -2.30 -8.92
C VAL A 240 -16.85 -2.42 -7.39
N LEU A 241 -17.55 -1.52 -6.68
CA LEU A 241 -17.70 -1.59 -5.23
C LEU A 241 -18.47 -2.84 -4.78
N ILE A 242 -19.57 -3.17 -5.45
CA ILE A 242 -20.34 -4.39 -5.18
C ILE A 242 -19.48 -5.63 -5.44
N GLY A 243 -18.78 -5.68 -6.58
CA GLY A 243 -17.87 -6.78 -6.91
C GLY A 243 -16.77 -6.94 -5.87
N GLY A 244 -16.19 -5.82 -5.38
CA GLY A 244 -15.23 -5.80 -4.28
C GLY A 244 -15.81 -6.35 -2.99
N ILE A 245 -16.99 -5.88 -2.56
CA ILE A 245 -17.68 -6.36 -1.36
C ILE A 245 -18.05 -7.85 -1.45
N MET A 246 -18.34 -8.34 -2.66
CA MET A 246 -18.58 -9.78 -2.90
C MET A 246 -17.31 -10.63 -2.89
N GLY A 247 -16.12 -10.03 -2.75
CA GLY A 247 -14.84 -10.74 -2.75
C GLY A 247 -14.40 -11.23 -4.14
N ILE A 248 -14.91 -10.63 -5.21
CA ILE A 248 -14.45 -10.93 -6.57
C ILE A 248 -13.01 -10.43 -6.74
N ASN A 249 -12.19 -11.19 -7.47
CA ASN A 249 -10.80 -10.80 -7.73
C ASN A 249 -10.72 -9.38 -8.31
N VAL A 250 -9.80 -8.55 -7.79
CA VAL A 250 -9.65 -7.13 -8.16
C VAL A 250 -9.48 -6.91 -9.66
N PHE A 251 -8.74 -7.79 -10.33
CA PHE A 251 -8.54 -7.72 -11.78
C PHE A 251 -9.86 -7.88 -12.55
N VAL A 252 -10.69 -8.85 -12.17
CA VAL A 252 -12.02 -9.10 -12.77
C VAL A 252 -12.96 -7.93 -12.49
N VAL A 253 -12.94 -7.40 -11.27
CA VAL A 253 -13.74 -6.24 -10.85
C VAL A 253 -13.40 -5.01 -11.69
N LEU A 254 -12.12 -4.73 -11.90
CA LEU A 254 -11.68 -3.62 -12.74
C LEU A 254 -12.08 -3.82 -14.22
N LEU A 255 -12.00 -5.04 -14.75
CA LEU A 255 -12.49 -5.35 -16.09
C LEU A 255 -14.00 -5.10 -16.23
N ILE A 256 -14.81 -5.48 -15.24
CA ILE A 256 -16.24 -5.16 -15.19
C ILE A 256 -16.45 -3.64 -15.21
N GLY A 257 -15.64 -2.91 -14.42
CA GLY A 257 -15.65 -1.44 -14.40
C GLY A 257 -15.30 -0.83 -15.75
N ILE A 258 -14.27 -1.32 -16.44
CA ILE A 258 -13.87 -0.87 -17.77
C ILE A 258 -14.99 -1.10 -18.79
N VAL A 259 -15.55 -2.32 -18.84
CA VAL A 259 -16.60 -2.66 -19.81
C VAL A 259 -17.87 -1.83 -19.57
N SER A 260 -18.34 -1.77 -18.31
CA SER A 260 -19.53 -0.97 -17.97
C SER A 260 -19.28 0.53 -18.14
N GLY A 261 -18.10 1.02 -17.75
CA GLY A 261 -17.67 2.40 -17.93
C GLY A 261 -17.61 2.80 -19.41
N SER A 262 -16.99 1.96 -20.25
CA SER A 262 -16.92 2.18 -21.68
C SER A 262 -18.31 2.34 -22.31
N PHE A 263 -19.20 1.41 -21.98
CA PHE A 263 -20.58 1.47 -22.49
C PHE A 263 -21.29 2.74 -22.04
N ILE A 264 -21.18 3.11 -20.77
CA ILE A 264 -21.88 4.27 -20.19
C ILE A 264 -21.30 5.58 -20.74
N MET A 265 -19.96 5.73 -20.80
CA MET A 265 -19.33 6.94 -21.31
C MET A 265 -19.66 7.19 -22.79
N LEU A 266 -19.72 6.13 -23.59
CA LEU A 266 -20.18 6.22 -24.98
C LEU A 266 -21.67 6.57 -25.07
N ALA A 267 -22.54 5.90 -24.29
CA ALA A 267 -23.97 6.11 -24.31
C ALA A 267 -24.39 7.51 -23.82
N THR A 268 -23.63 8.07 -22.87
CA THR A 268 -23.88 9.43 -22.34
C THR A 268 -23.17 10.53 -23.13
N GLY A 269 -22.41 10.18 -24.18
CA GLY A 269 -21.68 11.13 -25.02
C GLY A 269 -20.50 11.83 -24.31
N GLN A 270 -20.04 11.29 -23.19
CA GLN A 270 -18.88 11.84 -22.45
C GLN A 270 -17.54 11.53 -23.13
N THR A 271 -17.50 10.44 -23.90
CA THR A 271 -16.30 10.00 -24.62
C THR A 271 -16.70 9.66 -26.05
N ALA A 272 -15.97 10.16 -27.04
CA ALA A 272 -16.18 9.74 -28.43
C ALA A 272 -15.66 8.30 -28.64
N PRO A 273 -16.25 7.50 -29.53
CA PRO A 273 -15.80 6.15 -29.84
C PRO A 273 -14.32 6.08 -30.25
N THR A 274 -13.81 7.10 -30.91
CA THR A 274 -12.41 7.22 -31.34
C THR A 274 -11.45 7.41 -30.17
N ASP A 275 -11.91 8.02 -29.08
CA ASP A 275 -11.05 8.43 -27.96
C ASP A 275 -11.01 7.37 -26.84
N LEU A 276 -11.97 6.43 -26.85
CA LEU A 276 -12.11 5.44 -25.78
C LEU A 276 -10.82 4.63 -25.54
N LEU A 277 -10.24 4.08 -26.61
CA LEU A 277 -9.01 3.30 -26.51
C LEU A 277 -7.80 4.18 -26.21
N ALA A 278 -7.78 5.41 -26.71
CA ALA A 278 -6.72 6.38 -26.41
C ALA A 278 -6.74 6.76 -24.91
N ASN A 279 -7.94 6.98 -24.35
CA ASN A 279 -8.10 7.27 -22.92
C ASN A 279 -7.69 6.08 -22.05
N MET A 280 -8.04 4.84 -22.44
CA MET A 280 -7.55 3.63 -21.76
C MET A 280 -6.01 3.55 -21.78
N GLY A 281 -5.42 3.81 -22.94
CA GLY A 281 -3.97 3.79 -23.14
C GLY A 281 -3.27 4.85 -22.31
N SER A 282 -3.80 6.06 -22.27
CA SER A 282 -3.29 7.17 -21.46
C SER A 282 -3.33 6.82 -19.97
N GLY A 283 -4.47 6.34 -19.46
CA GLY A 283 -4.60 5.94 -18.08
C GLY A 283 -3.66 4.80 -17.68
N SER A 284 -3.49 3.77 -18.56
CA SER A 284 -2.49 2.73 -18.34
C SER A 284 -1.07 3.28 -18.33
N ALA A 285 -0.75 4.24 -19.20
CA ALA A 285 0.56 4.88 -19.24
C ALA A 285 0.84 5.72 -17.99
N GLY A 286 -0.18 6.31 -17.36
CA GLY A 286 -0.07 7.02 -16.08
C GLY A 286 0.43 6.15 -14.93
N MET A 287 0.27 4.81 -15.03
CA MET A 287 0.78 3.85 -14.06
C MET A 287 2.22 3.35 -14.34
N PHE A 288 2.90 3.92 -15.34
CA PHE A 288 4.23 3.48 -15.78
C PHE A 288 5.26 3.53 -14.64
N GLU A 289 5.34 4.64 -13.92
CA GLU A 289 6.33 4.82 -12.85
C GLU A 289 6.11 3.79 -11.74
N THR A 290 4.87 3.58 -11.30
CA THR A 290 4.50 2.59 -10.29
C THR A 290 4.89 1.16 -10.72
N ALA A 291 4.59 0.79 -11.97
CA ALA A 291 4.95 -0.51 -12.51
C ALA A 291 6.46 -0.70 -12.62
N MET A 292 7.19 0.33 -13.06
CA MET A 292 8.65 0.29 -13.16
C MET A 292 9.33 0.18 -11.80
N VAL A 293 8.83 0.87 -10.77
CA VAL A 293 9.35 0.73 -9.41
C VAL A 293 9.20 -0.71 -8.92
N ALA A 294 8.05 -1.35 -9.12
CA ALA A 294 7.85 -2.75 -8.73
C ALA A 294 8.87 -3.69 -9.41
N ILE A 295 9.14 -3.47 -10.70
CA ILE A 295 10.14 -4.21 -11.48
C ILE A 295 11.55 -4.00 -10.91
N LEU A 296 11.96 -2.75 -10.73
CA LEU A 296 13.33 -2.40 -10.31
C LEU A 296 13.62 -2.87 -8.88
N VAL A 297 12.64 -2.73 -7.96
CA VAL A 297 12.73 -3.26 -6.59
C VAL A 297 12.92 -4.78 -6.61
N ALA A 298 12.11 -5.51 -7.37
CA ALA A 298 12.21 -6.97 -7.46
C ALA A 298 13.59 -7.42 -8.00
N ALA A 299 14.09 -6.74 -9.04
CA ALA A 299 15.41 -6.99 -9.61
C ALA A 299 16.53 -6.73 -8.59
N MET A 300 16.50 -5.59 -7.90
CA MET A 300 17.48 -5.24 -6.87
C MET A 300 17.46 -6.26 -5.70
N CYS A 301 16.27 -6.62 -5.22
CA CYS A 301 16.12 -7.57 -4.13
C CYS A 301 16.61 -8.97 -4.46
N ALA A 302 16.48 -9.41 -5.71
CA ALA A 302 17.02 -10.69 -6.16
C ALA A 302 18.55 -10.73 -6.04
N LEU A 303 19.24 -9.67 -6.42
CA LEU A 303 20.70 -9.55 -6.24
C LEU A 303 21.11 -9.52 -4.76
N ILE A 304 20.44 -8.71 -3.95
CA ILE A 304 20.72 -8.59 -2.51
C ILE A 304 20.51 -9.93 -1.80
N ARG A 305 19.46 -10.67 -2.17
CA ARG A 305 19.17 -12.02 -1.64
C ARG A 305 20.28 -12.98 -2.01
N GLU A 306 20.70 -13.01 -3.25
CA GLU A 306 21.76 -13.89 -3.73
C GLU A 306 23.10 -13.60 -3.05
N TYR A 307 23.39 -12.33 -2.78
CA TYR A 307 24.65 -11.91 -2.12
C TYR A 307 24.63 -12.02 -0.59
N GLY A 308 23.53 -12.51 0.00
CA GLY A 308 23.42 -12.78 1.43
C GLY A 308 23.08 -11.55 2.30
N GLY A 309 22.63 -10.46 1.69
CA GLY A 309 22.29 -9.22 2.43
C GLY A 309 21.15 -9.41 3.41
N PHE A 310 20.06 -10.03 2.97
CA PHE A 310 18.94 -10.30 3.85
C PHE A 310 19.29 -11.27 4.98
N GLY A 311 20.15 -12.28 4.72
CA GLY A 311 20.67 -13.15 5.77
C GLY A 311 21.44 -12.40 6.86
N ALA A 312 22.23 -11.39 6.48
CA ALA A 312 22.95 -10.56 7.43
C ALA A 312 22.01 -9.70 8.30
N LEU A 313 20.98 -9.09 7.69
CA LEU A 313 19.97 -8.31 8.41
C LEU A 313 19.21 -9.17 9.42
N LEU A 314 18.79 -10.36 8.99
CA LEU A 314 18.07 -11.32 9.81
C LEU A 314 18.90 -11.75 11.03
N HIS A 315 20.19 -12.07 10.81
CA HIS A 315 21.10 -12.46 11.89
C HIS A 315 21.34 -11.31 12.89
N ALA A 316 21.47 -10.08 12.40
CA ALA A 316 21.66 -8.91 13.26
C ALA A 316 20.45 -8.69 14.20
N ILE A 317 19.22 -8.78 13.66
CA ILE A 317 17.99 -8.61 14.46
C ILE A 317 17.86 -9.71 15.51
N HIS A 318 18.06 -10.98 15.14
CA HIS A 318 18.00 -12.11 16.07
C HIS A 318 19.02 -11.98 17.21
N ARG A 319 20.20 -11.42 16.94
CA ARG A 319 21.24 -11.21 17.96
C ARG A 319 20.88 -10.13 18.99
N VAL A 320 20.16 -9.09 18.57
CA VAL A 320 19.83 -7.92 19.41
C VAL A 320 18.57 -8.15 20.23
N PHE A 321 17.53 -8.72 19.63
CA PHE A 321 16.20 -8.87 20.24
C PHE A 321 16.03 -10.24 20.89
N LYS A 322 16.15 -10.29 22.22
CA LYS A 322 16.06 -11.53 23.00
C LYS A 322 14.83 -11.56 23.92
N GLY A 323 14.43 -12.77 24.30
CA GLY A 323 13.27 -13.01 25.15
C GLY A 323 11.93 -12.71 24.47
N ARG A 324 10.83 -13.03 25.16
CA ARG A 324 9.50 -13.04 24.54
C ARG A 324 9.02 -11.68 24.01
N ARG A 325 9.21 -10.60 24.79
CA ARG A 325 8.85 -9.23 24.34
C ARG A 325 9.82 -8.72 23.29
N GLY A 326 11.12 -8.91 23.54
CA GLY A 326 12.16 -8.56 22.57
C GLY A 326 11.97 -9.30 21.25
N GLY A 327 11.68 -10.61 21.29
CA GLY A 327 11.39 -11.41 20.10
C GLY A 327 10.20 -10.87 19.28
N GLN A 328 9.12 -10.46 19.94
CA GLN A 328 7.95 -9.85 19.24
C GLN A 328 8.31 -8.53 18.55
N LEU A 329 9.05 -7.66 19.23
CA LEU A 329 9.55 -6.40 18.63
C LEU A 329 10.56 -6.69 17.52
N GLY A 330 11.45 -7.66 17.72
CA GLY A 330 12.42 -8.10 16.72
C GLY A 330 11.75 -8.62 15.44
N MET A 331 10.67 -9.40 15.56
CA MET A 331 9.88 -9.85 14.41
C MET A 331 9.22 -8.66 13.67
N GLY A 332 8.72 -7.68 14.41
CA GLY A 332 8.16 -6.45 13.84
C GLY A 332 9.21 -5.64 13.08
N LEU A 333 10.37 -5.42 13.70
CA LEU A 333 11.47 -4.70 13.06
C LEU A 333 12.02 -5.47 11.85
N LEU A 334 12.05 -6.81 11.95
CA LEU A 334 12.47 -7.69 10.86
C LEU A 334 11.60 -7.51 9.63
N VAL A 335 10.28 -7.69 9.77
CA VAL A 335 9.36 -7.56 8.63
C VAL A 335 9.29 -6.13 8.12
N GLY A 336 9.38 -5.13 8.99
CA GLY A 336 9.45 -3.73 8.59
C GLY A 336 10.70 -3.40 7.77
N ALA A 337 11.86 -3.90 8.18
CA ALA A 337 13.10 -3.72 7.42
C ALA A 337 13.05 -4.47 6.07
N MET A 338 12.42 -5.66 6.02
CA MET A 338 12.18 -6.35 4.76
C MET A 338 11.23 -5.56 3.85
N ASP A 339 10.20 -4.94 4.41
CA ASP A 339 9.23 -4.14 3.68
C ASP A 339 9.87 -2.86 3.09
N ILE A 340 10.68 -2.16 3.87
CA ILE A 340 11.49 -1.04 3.38
C ILE A 340 12.39 -1.48 2.20
N ALA A 341 12.96 -2.69 2.29
CA ALA A 341 13.84 -3.21 1.26
C ALA A 341 13.11 -3.65 -0.01
N THR A 342 11.90 -4.22 0.14
CA THR A 342 11.15 -4.85 -0.95
C THR A 342 10.02 -3.98 -1.49
N ALA A 343 9.66 -2.90 -0.79
CA ALA A 343 8.50 -2.04 -1.06
C ALA A 343 7.17 -2.84 -1.24
N ASN A 344 7.12 -4.05 -0.65
CA ASN A 344 6.00 -4.97 -0.80
C ASN A 344 5.83 -5.82 0.46
N ASN A 345 4.74 -5.60 1.19
CA ASN A 345 4.47 -6.25 2.46
C ASN A 345 4.31 -7.78 2.36
N THR A 346 3.71 -8.30 1.30
CA THR A 346 3.58 -9.76 1.10
C THR A 346 4.95 -10.42 0.95
N VAL A 347 5.81 -9.85 0.12
CA VAL A 347 7.19 -10.32 -0.08
C VAL A 347 7.98 -10.23 1.23
N ALA A 348 7.85 -9.11 1.95
CA ALA A 348 8.49 -8.90 3.25
C ALA A 348 8.10 -9.98 4.26
N ILE A 349 6.80 -10.31 4.36
CA ILE A 349 6.28 -11.36 5.23
C ILE A 349 6.85 -12.73 4.83
N VAL A 350 6.82 -13.09 3.54
CA VAL A 350 7.36 -14.37 3.04
C VAL A 350 8.84 -14.51 3.41
N MET A 351 9.62 -13.45 3.26
CA MET A 351 11.05 -13.45 3.58
C MET A 351 11.32 -13.51 5.09
N ALA A 352 10.52 -12.83 5.90
CA ALA A 352 10.67 -12.81 7.36
C ALA A 352 10.20 -14.12 8.02
N ASN A 353 9.25 -14.84 7.40
CA ASN A 353 8.60 -16.02 7.98
C ASN A 353 9.55 -17.08 8.56
N PRO A 354 10.60 -17.55 7.87
CA PRO A 354 11.46 -18.63 8.40
C PRO A 354 12.10 -18.25 9.74
N ILE A 355 12.60 -17.02 9.84
CA ILE A 355 13.30 -16.54 11.03
C ILE A 355 12.32 -16.16 12.13
N ALA A 356 11.20 -15.54 11.79
CA ALA A 356 10.14 -15.28 12.75
C ALA A 356 9.62 -16.58 13.38
N LYS A 357 9.57 -17.68 12.62
CA LYS A 357 9.21 -19.01 13.11
C LYS A 357 10.25 -19.58 14.07
N GLU A 358 11.54 -19.41 13.75
CA GLU A 358 12.64 -19.81 14.63
C GLU A 358 12.61 -19.01 15.95
N MET A 359 12.52 -17.69 15.88
CA MET A 359 12.38 -16.81 17.05
C MET A 359 11.12 -17.15 17.87
N ALA A 360 10.00 -17.47 17.21
CA ALA A 360 8.76 -17.85 17.88
C ALA A 360 8.93 -19.14 18.68
N SER A 361 9.61 -20.15 18.12
CA SER A 361 9.94 -21.39 18.80
C SER A 361 10.86 -21.18 20.00
N GLU A 362 11.90 -20.36 19.83
CA GLU A 362 12.88 -20.06 20.88
C GLU A 362 12.24 -19.31 22.07
N TYR A 363 11.35 -18.34 21.79
CA TYR A 363 10.78 -17.47 22.83
C TYR A 363 9.36 -17.85 23.25
N GLY A 364 8.85 -19.01 22.85
CA GLY A 364 7.53 -19.52 23.24
C GLY A 364 6.38 -18.64 22.75
N ILE A 365 6.50 -18.05 21.53
CA ILE A 365 5.45 -17.23 20.91
C ILE A 365 4.60 -18.14 20.01
N THR A 366 3.27 -18.03 20.13
CA THR A 366 2.38 -18.90 19.35
C THR A 366 2.39 -18.53 17.85
N PRO A 367 2.25 -19.52 16.93
CA PRO A 367 2.22 -19.28 15.48
C PRO A 367 1.21 -18.22 15.05
N ARG A 368 0.00 -18.22 15.62
CA ARG A 368 -1.04 -17.22 15.34
C ARG A 368 -0.61 -15.79 15.71
N LYS A 369 0.09 -15.63 16.85
CA LYS A 369 0.60 -14.34 17.31
C LYS A 369 1.74 -13.88 16.43
N THR A 370 2.61 -14.77 16.02
CA THR A 370 3.72 -14.47 15.09
C THR A 370 3.17 -14.03 13.73
N ALA A 371 2.21 -14.76 13.16
CA ALA A 371 1.56 -14.37 11.91
C ALA A 371 0.88 -12.99 12.02
N SER A 372 0.20 -12.72 13.14
CA SER A 372 -0.42 -11.43 13.42
C SER A 372 0.62 -10.30 13.47
N LEU A 373 1.74 -10.50 14.19
CA LEU A 373 2.79 -9.48 14.29
C LEU A 373 3.46 -9.19 12.95
N LEU A 374 3.75 -10.22 12.15
CA LEU A 374 4.31 -10.02 10.81
C LEU A 374 3.37 -9.19 9.92
N ASP A 375 2.10 -9.51 9.92
CA ASP A 375 1.10 -8.80 9.13
C ASP A 375 0.88 -7.34 9.61
N ILE A 376 0.74 -7.14 10.92
CA ILE A 376 0.52 -5.80 11.50
C ILE A 376 1.73 -4.89 11.27
N PHE A 377 2.94 -5.35 11.55
CA PHE A 377 4.14 -4.51 11.40
C PHE A 377 4.50 -4.26 9.93
N SER A 378 4.25 -5.22 9.03
CA SER A 378 4.40 -4.97 7.59
C SER A 378 3.39 -3.93 7.11
N CYS A 379 2.14 -4.00 7.58
CA CYS A 379 1.13 -2.99 7.28
C CYS A 379 1.56 -1.59 7.75
N VAL A 380 2.07 -1.46 8.98
CA VAL A 380 2.60 -0.18 9.50
C VAL A 380 3.71 0.36 8.61
N SER A 381 4.67 -0.50 8.24
CA SER A 381 5.82 -0.10 7.42
C SER A 381 5.39 0.29 6.01
N GLN A 382 4.58 -0.54 5.35
CA GLN A 382 4.11 -0.31 3.99
C GLN A 382 3.34 1.01 3.84
N GLY A 383 2.56 1.39 4.86
CA GLY A 383 1.78 2.62 4.83
C GLY A 383 2.62 3.89 4.89
N VAL A 384 3.82 3.82 5.48
CA VAL A 384 4.70 4.99 5.64
C VAL A 384 5.89 5.01 4.67
N ILE A 385 6.00 4.01 3.78
CA ILE A 385 7.05 3.98 2.77
C ILE A 385 6.61 4.83 1.57
N PRO A 386 7.31 5.94 1.23
CA PRO A 386 6.89 6.86 0.17
C PRO A 386 6.99 6.24 -1.25
N TYR A 387 7.73 5.16 -1.40
CA TYR A 387 7.89 4.39 -2.64
C TYR A 387 7.21 3.01 -2.56
N GLY A 388 6.41 2.76 -1.54
CA GLY A 388 5.62 1.55 -1.40
C GLY A 388 4.45 1.51 -2.37
N ALA A 389 4.01 0.31 -2.76
CA ALA A 389 2.96 0.12 -3.76
C ALA A 389 1.67 0.89 -3.45
N GLN A 390 1.27 0.96 -2.17
CA GLN A 390 0.08 1.69 -1.73
C GLN A 390 0.20 3.19 -1.98
N MET A 391 1.36 3.78 -1.64
CA MET A 391 1.61 5.20 -1.81
C MET A 391 1.72 5.56 -3.29
N LEU A 392 2.48 4.79 -4.06
CA LEU A 392 2.69 5.05 -5.48
C LEU A 392 1.39 5.00 -6.28
N VAL A 393 0.52 4.03 -6.00
CA VAL A 393 -0.77 3.94 -6.71
C VAL A 393 -1.69 5.11 -6.37
N ALA A 394 -1.67 5.59 -5.13
CA ALA A 394 -2.43 6.78 -4.74
C ALA A 394 -1.90 8.04 -5.44
N LEU A 395 -0.57 8.22 -5.47
CA LEU A 395 0.08 9.35 -6.13
C LEU A 395 -0.14 9.33 -7.64
N SER A 396 0.02 8.16 -8.30
CA SER A 396 -0.21 8.03 -9.74
C SER A 396 -1.65 8.34 -10.12
N ALA A 397 -2.63 7.83 -9.36
CA ALA A 397 -4.04 8.12 -9.59
C ALA A 397 -4.36 9.62 -9.35
N ALA A 398 -3.71 10.25 -8.38
CA ALA A 398 -3.85 11.69 -8.13
C ALA A 398 -3.25 12.51 -9.28
N ALA A 399 -2.05 12.18 -9.73
CA ALA A 399 -1.36 12.87 -10.83
C ALA A 399 -2.14 12.76 -12.15
N GLU A 400 -2.73 11.59 -12.45
CA GLU A 400 -3.56 11.38 -13.64
C GLU A 400 -4.81 12.28 -13.64
N LEU A 401 -5.34 12.59 -12.46
CA LEU A 401 -6.45 13.53 -12.29
C LEU A 401 -6.01 14.99 -12.15
N GLY A 402 -4.72 15.28 -12.30
CA GLY A 402 -4.16 16.62 -12.31
C GLY A 402 -3.87 17.19 -10.90
N TYR A 403 -3.77 16.34 -9.89
CA TYR A 403 -3.40 16.75 -8.53
C TYR A 403 -1.90 16.55 -8.29
N GLU A 404 -1.20 17.60 -7.92
CA GLU A 404 0.20 17.54 -7.48
C GLU A 404 0.26 17.36 -5.96
N ILE A 405 0.44 16.13 -5.50
CA ILE A 405 0.45 15.78 -4.07
C ILE A 405 1.73 15.00 -3.78
N SER A 406 2.50 15.42 -2.77
CA SER A 406 3.69 14.68 -2.35
C SER A 406 3.33 13.50 -1.43
N ALA A 407 4.18 12.47 -1.42
CA ALA A 407 4.03 11.34 -0.51
C ALA A 407 4.00 11.79 0.96
N LEU A 408 4.80 12.80 1.32
CA LEU A 408 4.86 13.32 2.69
C LEU A 408 3.57 14.01 3.10
N ASN A 409 2.90 14.71 2.18
CA ASN A 409 1.59 15.31 2.46
C ASN A 409 0.54 14.23 2.77
N ILE A 410 0.58 13.10 2.08
CA ILE A 410 -0.30 11.96 2.40
C ILE A 410 0.11 11.33 3.73
N MET A 411 1.41 11.10 3.97
CA MET A 411 1.91 10.47 5.20
C MET A 411 1.51 11.23 6.47
N THR A 412 1.52 12.56 6.45
CA THR A 412 1.10 13.40 7.58
C THR A 412 -0.40 13.30 7.90
N ASN A 413 -1.20 12.83 6.93
CA ASN A 413 -2.64 12.62 7.04
C ASN A 413 -3.04 11.14 7.12
N LEU A 414 -2.05 10.24 7.10
CA LEU A 414 -2.27 8.79 7.18
C LEU A 414 -2.17 8.32 8.65
N PHE A 415 -3.25 8.48 9.41
CA PHE A 415 -3.27 8.27 10.86
C PHE A 415 -3.29 6.81 11.27
N TYR A 416 -3.90 5.93 10.47
CA TYR A 416 -4.11 4.52 10.84
C TYR A 416 -2.81 3.77 11.17
N PRO A 417 -1.72 3.83 10.39
CA PRO A 417 -0.47 3.16 10.74
C PRO A 417 0.12 3.61 12.07
N GLY A 418 -0.02 4.90 12.39
CA GLY A 418 0.42 5.46 13.66
C GLY A 418 -0.35 4.88 14.85
N PHE A 419 -1.68 4.86 14.77
CA PHE A 419 -2.50 4.23 15.81
C PHE A 419 -2.34 2.72 15.86
N LEU A 420 -2.09 2.07 14.71
CA LEU A 420 -1.82 0.64 14.64
C LEU A 420 -0.52 0.28 15.34
N LEU A 421 0.53 1.08 15.15
CA LEU A 421 1.80 0.93 15.86
C LEU A 421 1.60 1.08 17.37
N VAL A 422 0.91 2.10 17.82
CA VAL A 422 0.61 2.29 19.25
C VAL A 422 -0.18 1.10 19.80
N SER A 423 -1.23 0.66 19.08
CA SER A 423 -2.06 -0.47 19.48
C SER A 423 -1.27 -1.77 19.60
N VAL A 424 -0.40 -2.09 18.63
CA VAL A 424 0.41 -3.32 18.70
C VAL A 424 1.45 -3.26 19.81
N LEU A 425 2.05 -2.10 20.09
CA LEU A 425 2.95 -1.93 21.22
C LEU A 425 2.23 -2.14 22.55
N ILE A 426 1.04 -1.54 22.74
CA ILE A 426 0.19 -1.79 23.90
C ILE A 426 -0.10 -3.29 24.04
N PHE A 427 -0.48 -3.95 22.94
CA PHE A 427 -0.75 -5.39 22.93
C PHE A 427 0.46 -6.24 23.33
N ILE A 428 1.68 -5.88 22.91
CA ILE A 428 2.92 -6.58 23.27
C ILE A 428 3.25 -6.41 24.76
N PHE A 429 3.10 -5.20 25.30
CA PHE A 429 3.53 -4.88 26.64
C PHE A 429 2.49 -5.15 27.73
N LEU A 430 1.19 -4.98 27.43
CA LEU A 430 0.11 -5.07 28.43
C LEU A 430 -0.63 -6.41 28.42
N THR A 431 -0.52 -7.24 27.36
CA THR A 431 -1.21 -8.54 27.37
C THR A 431 -0.55 -9.49 28.36
N PRO A 432 -1.27 -9.89 29.44
CA PRO A 432 -0.72 -10.81 30.44
C PRO A 432 -0.37 -12.17 29.82
N HIS A 433 0.68 -12.80 30.33
CA HIS A 433 1.14 -14.12 29.91
C HIS A 433 0.20 -15.21 30.47
N ARG A 434 -1.04 -15.31 29.99
CA ARG A 434 -1.86 -16.49 30.24
C ARG A 434 -1.50 -17.56 29.23
N GLU A 435 -0.53 -18.42 29.59
CA GLU A 435 -0.41 -19.74 29.00
C GLU A 435 -1.64 -20.55 29.43
N LYS A 436 -2.53 -20.85 28.47
CA LYS A 436 -3.24 -22.12 28.57
C LYS A 436 -2.33 -23.15 27.91
N ARG A 437 -1.76 -24.04 28.75
CA ARG A 437 -1.17 -25.29 28.32
C ARG A 437 -2.13 -26.09 27.45
#